data_be6d76f579f08b3708c98b3828984245
#
_entry.id   be6d76f579f08b3708c98b3828984245
#
_cell.length_a   1.000
_cell.length_b   1.000
_cell.length_c   1.000
_cell.angle_alpha   90.00
_cell.angle_beta   90.00
_cell.angle_gamma   90.00
#
_symmetry.space_group_name_H-M   'P 1'
#
loop_
_entity.id
_entity.type
_entity.pdbx_description
1 polymer ?
#
loop_
_entity_poly.entity_id
_entity_poly.type
_entity_poly.pdbx_seq_one_letter_code
_entity_poly.pdbx_strand_id
1 'polypeptide(L)'
;MAIKRDVADKWFSDVVRLNKQSTCQKCGKQGRTECAHIFGRRAKSVRWSMDNAVCLCHYCHKYFTANPTQFTDWLIGCFHDGEWVDGYLGQAHMDILREKWQVLMPTNKLLRAEIAKHYRDEHKKMQLDELYTPVSYN
;
A
#
# COMPACT_ATOMS: atom_id res chain seq x y z
N MET A 1 -0.43 0.05 21.80
CA MET A 1 0.60 -0.93 21.43
C MET A 1 0.83 -0.95 19.93
N ALA A 2 2.08 -0.94 19.51
CA ALA A 2 2.41 -1.06 18.09
C ALA A 2 2.08 -2.46 17.57
N ILE A 3 1.59 -2.54 16.34
CA ILE A 3 1.37 -3.82 15.67
C ILE A 3 2.73 -4.41 15.28
N LYS A 4 2.99 -5.63 15.72
CA LYS A 4 4.23 -6.33 15.40
C LYS A 4 4.31 -6.62 13.90
N ARG A 5 5.49 -6.37 13.31
CA ARG A 5 5.76 -6.72 11.92
C ARG A 5 5.80 -8.24 11.74
N ASP A 6 5.10 -8.73 10.75
CA ASP A 6 5.03 -10.13 10.37
C ASP A 6 5.88 -10.40 9.13
N VAL A 7 6.20 -11.67 8.88
CA VAL A 7 6.91 -12.07 7.64
C VAL A 7 6.08 -11.68 6.40
N ALA A 8 4.75 -11.76 6.49
CA ALA A 8 3.87 -11.31 5.40
C ALA A 8 4.07 -9.81 5.10
N ASP A 9 4.28 -8.97 6.11
CA ASP A 9 4.55 -7.54 5.91
C ASP A 9 5.84 -7.31 5.14
N LYS A 10 6.87 -8.10 5.41
CA LYS A 10 8.15 -8.00 4.69
C LYS A 10 7.97 -8.27 3.21
N TRP A 11 7.36 -9.38 2.85
CA TRP A 11 7.18 -9.76 1.45
C TRP A 11 6.20 -8.84 0.73
N PHE A 12 5.14 -8.43 1.43
CA PHE A 12 4.19 -7.45 0.90
C PHE A 12 4.89 -6.13 0.57
N SER A 13 5.68 -5.61 1.52
CA SER A 13 6.45 -4.37 1.33
C SER A 13 7.41 -4.49 0.15
N ASP A 14 8.11 -5.62 0.03
CA ASP A 14 9.06 -5.85 -1.07
C ASP A 14 8.34 -5.84 -2.44
N VAL A 15 7.16 -6.45 -2.53
CA VAL A 15 6.35 -6.46 -3.75
C VAL A 15 5.86 -5.05 -4.10
N VAL A 16 5.33 -4.30 -3.12
CA VAL A 16 4.84 -2.93 -3.34
C VAL A 16 5.96 -2.03 -3.87
N ARG A 17 7.15 -2.11 -3.26
CA ARG A 17 8.29 -1.29 -3.68
C ARG A 17 8.83 -1.70 -5.06
N LEU A 18 8.96 -2.98 -5.32
CA LEU A 18 9.45 -3.48 -6.61
C LEU A 18 8.46 -3.15 -7.74
N ASN A 19 7.15 -3.23 -7.48
CA ASN A 19 6.12 -2.89 -8.45
C ASN A 19 6.23 -1.43 -8.94
N LYS A 20 6.78 -0.56 -8.14
CA LYS A 20 7.03 0.85 -8.50
C LYS A 20 8.50 1.13 -8.82
N GLN A 21 9.30 0.07 -9.02
CA GLN A 21 10.72 0.16 -9.34
C GLN A 21 11.47 1.04 -8.33
N SER A 22 11.11 0.94 -7.05
CA SER A 22 11.64 1.74 -5.96
C SER A 22 11.58 3.25 -6.23
N THR A 23 10.49 3.71 -6.86
CA THR A 23 10.25 5.11 -7.18
C THR A 23 9.14 5.65 -6.28
N CYS A 24 9.39 6.76 -5.61
CA CYS A 24 8.38 7.41 -4.77
C CYS A 24 7.20 7.89 -5.63
N GLN A 25 6.00 7.44 -5.30
CA GLN A 25 4.79 7.82 -6.05
C GLN A 25 4.43 9.30 -5.86
N LYS A 26 4.92 9.95 -4.79
CA LYS A 26 4.63 11.36 -4.54
C LYS A 26 5.62 12.30 -5.25
N CYS A 27 6.92 12.12 -5.02
CA CYS A 27 7.93 13.07 -5.51
C CYS A 27 8.74 12.53 -6.70
N GLY A 28 8.60 11.26 -7.05
CA GLY A 28 9.30 10.66 -8.18
C GLY A 28 10.76 10.28 -7.90
N LYS A 29 11.25 10.49 -6.67
CA LYS A 29 12.63 10.12 -6.32
C LYS A 29 12.80 8.61 -6.39
N GLN A 30 13.80 8.16 -7.13
CA GLN A 30 14.17 6.77 -7.21
C GLN A 30 15.24 6.43 -6.18
N GLY A 31 15.19 5.22 -5.64
CA GLY A 31 16.16 4.73 -4.69
C GLY A 31 15.50 4.04 -3.51
N ARG A 32 15.95 4.35 -2.29
CA ARG A 32 15.40 3.74 -1.09
C ARG A 32 13.98 4.24 -0.83
N THR A 33 13.03 3.31 -0.86
CA THR A 33 11.61 3.61 -0.65
C THR A 33 11.03 2.71 0.43
N GLU A 34 9.83 3.07 0.87
CA GLU A 34 9.09 2.39 1.93
C GLU A 34 7.66 2.11 1.48
N CYS A 35 7.07 1.05 2.02
CA CYS A 35 5.66 0.74 1.81
C CYS A 35 4.83 1.54 2.83
N ALA A 36 4.01 2.45 2.36
CA ALA A 36 3.12 3.24 3.19
C ALA A 36 1.69 2.70 3.07
N HIS A 37 1.09 2.33 4.19
CA HIS A 37 -0.30 1.88 4.23
C HIS A 37 -1.25 3.09 4.27
N ILE A 38 -2.34 3.00 3.51
CA ILE A 38 -3.41 4.01 3.53
C ILE A 38 -4.20 3.86 4.84
N PHE A 39 -4.77 2.69 5.08
CA PHE A 39 -5.27 2.30 6.39
C PHE A 39 -4.18 1.49 7.09
N GLY A 40 -3.85 1.86 8.32
CA GLY A 40 -2.75 1.24 9.05
C GLY A 40 -2.93 -0.27 9.25
N ARG A 41 -1.88 -0.94 9.71
CA ARG A 41 -1.85 -2.40 9.88
C ARG A 41 -2.91 -2.97 10.84
N ARG A 42 -3.59 -2.12 11.62
CA ARG A 42 -4.74 -2.52 12.44
C ARG A 42 -5.97 -2.85 11.60
N ALA A 43 -6.09 -2.30 10.41
CA ALA A 43 -7.14 -2.62 9.45
C ALA A 43 -6.81 -3.96 8.77
N LYS A 44 -7.06 -5.06 9.48
CA LYS A 44 -6.56 -6.40 9.17
C LYS A 44 -6.97 -6.90 7.79
N SER A 45 -8.20 -6.63 7.37
CA SER A 45 -8.71 -7.11 6.09
C SER A 45 -8.03 -6.49 4.88
N VAL A 46 -7.38 -5.34 5.04
CA VAL A 46 -6.66 -4.65 3.96
C VAL A 46 -5.16 -4.51 4.22
N ARG A 47 -4.67 -5.05 5.33
CA ARG A 47 -3.26 -4.95 5.74
C ARG A 47 -2.31 -5.39 4.62
N TRP A 48 -2.68 -6.42 3.88
CA TRP A 48 -1.86 -7.00 2.80
C TRP A 48 -2.54 -6.87 1.43
N SER A 49 -3.45 -5.92 1.28
CA SER A 49 -4.03 -5.56 -0.02
C SER A 49 -3.15 -4.52 -0.71
N MET A 50 -2.79 -4.76 -1.96
CA MET A 50 -2.01 -3.80 -2.73
C MET A 50 -2.76 -2.50 -2.97
N ASP A 51 -4.09 -2.51 -2.92
CA ASP A 51 -4.92 -1.30 -3.00
C ASP A 51 -4.75 -0.40 -1.78
N ASN A 52 -4.23 -0.94 -0.67
CA ASN A 52 -4.04 -0.22 0.59
C ASN A 52 -2.62 0.27 0.79
N ALA A 53 -1.80 0.31 -0.25
CA ALA A 53 -0.40 0.66 -0.08
C ALA A 53 0.11 1.54 -1.22
N VAL A 54 1.00 2.44 -0.87
CA VAL A 54 1.75 3.27 -1.84
C VAL A 54 3.23 3.18 -1.51
N CYS A 55 4.07 3.36 -2.54
CA CYS A 55 5.51 3.39 -2.43
C CYS A 55 5.96 4.83 -2.25
N LEU A 56 6.58 5.15 -1.13
CA LEU A 56 7.05 6.49 -0.80
C LEU A 56 8.51 6.47 -0.36
N CYS A 57 9.26 7.54 -0.69
CA CYS A 57 10.57 7.73 -0.09
C CYS A 57 10.41 8.04 1.40
N HIS A 58 11.50 7.90 2.16
CA HIS A 58 11.46 8.13 3.61
C HIS A 58 10.91 9.52 3.96
N TYR A 59 11.34 10.55 3.25
CA TYR A 59 10.90 11.94 3.48
C TYR A 59 9.38 12.09 3.29
N CYS A 60 8.85 11.63 2.15
CA CYS A 60 7.41 11.74 1.88
C CYS A 60 6.59 10.89 2.84
N HIS A 61 7.05 9.69 3.18
CA HIS A 61 6.38 8.82 4.15
C HIS A 61 6.32 9.50 5.52
N LYS A 62 7.44 10.04 5.99
CA LYS A 62 7.51 10.78 7.26
C LYS A 62 6.60 12.01 7.25
N TYR A 63 6.63 12.79 6.16
CA TYR A 63 5.79 13.98 6.01
C TYR A 63 4.31 13.62 6.10
N PHE A 64 3.86 12.61 5.37
CA PHE A 64 2.45 12.20 5.38
C PHE A 64 2.02 11.56 6.70
N THR A 65 2.93 10.88 7.41
CA THR A 65 2.65 10.37 8.74
C THR A 65 2.37 11.51 9.72
N ALA A 66 3.14 12.60 9.60
CA ALA A 66 2.97 13.79 10.44
C ALA A 66 1.80 14.70 9.97
N ASN A 67 1.38 14.57 8.72
CA ASN A 67 0.36 15.40 8.08
C ASN A 67 -0.71 14.54 7.39
N PRO A 68 -1.56 13.84 8.16
CA PRO A 68 -2.52 12.89 7.59
C PRO A 68 -3.58 13.54 6.68
N THR A 69 -3.94 14.79 6.92
CA THR A 69 -4.87 15.53 6.04
C THR A 69 -4.25 15.70 4.65
N GLN A 70 -2.99 16.10 4.59
CA GLN A 70 -2.26 16.25 3.32
C GLN A 70 -2.12 14.92 2.59
N PHE A 71 -1.94 13.83 3.33
CA PHE A 71 -1.91 12.49 2.74
C PHE A 71 -3.25 12.15 2.09
N THR A 72 -4.35 12.39 2.79
CA THR A 72 -5.71 12.17 2.28
C THR A 72 -5.99 13.01 1.04
N ASP A 73 -5.64 14.29 1.06
CA ASP A 73 -5.82 15.20 -0.08
C ASP A 73 -5.03 14.71 -1.30
N TRP A 74 -3.81 14.26 -1.10
CA TRP A 74 -3.00 13.72 -2.19
C TRP A 74 -3.58 12.41 -2.75
N LEU A 75 -4.14 11.54 -1.90
CA LEU A 75 -4.68 10.25 -2.32
C LEU A 75 -6.04 10.38 -3.00
N ILE A 76 -6.97 11.09 -2.39
CA ILE A 76 -8.38 11.15 -2.81
C ILE A 76 -8.62 12.33 -3.73
N GLY A 77 -8.13 13.49 -3.34
CA GLY A 77 -8.39 14.75 -3.99
C GLY A 77 -8.87 15.80 -2.99
N CYS A 78 -9.03 17.00 -3.47
CA CYS A 78 -9.52 18.12 -2.64
C CYS A 78 -10.12 19.20 -3.54
N PHE A 79 -10.77 20.18 -2.93
CA PHE A 79 -11.29 21.35 -3.62
C PHE A 79 -10.20 22.39 -3.83
N HIS A 80 -10.10 22.90 -5.06
CA HIS A 80 -9.29 24.06 -5.43
C HIS A 80 -10.20 25.10 -6.09
N ASP A 81 -10.28 26.28 -5.53
CA ASP A 81 -11.10 27.38 -6.04
C ASP A 81 -12.56 26.96 -6.32
N GLY A 82 -13.13 26.14 -5.44
CA GLY A 82 -14.50 25.65 -5.54
C GLY A 82 -14.71 24.47 -6.48
N GLU A 83 -13.65 23.97 -7.14
CA GLU A 83 -13.72 22.80 -8.01
C GLU A 83 -12.98 21.62 -7.40
N TRP A 84 -13.58 20.43 -7.54
CA TRP A 84 -12.95 19.19 -7.10
C TRP A 84 -11.83 18.78 -8.06
N VAL A 85 -10.67 18.48 -7.49
CA VAL A 85 -9.52 17.94 -8.22
C VAL A 85 -9.20 16.57 -7.65
N ASP A 86 -9.25 15.54 -8.48
CA ASP A 86 -8.95 14.17 -8.08
C ASP A 86 -7.50 14.03 -7.62
N GLY A 87 -7.30 13.22 -6.58
CA GLY A 87 -5.99 12.87 -6.08
C GLY A 87 -5.32 11.77 -6.90
N TYR A 88 -4.20 11.28 -6.39
CA TYR A 88 -3.39 10.27 -7.07
C TYR A 88 -4.16 8.96 -7.34
N LEU A 89 -4.96 8.50 -6.37
CA LEU A 89 -5.78 7.29 -6.51
C LEU A 89 -7.23 7.60 -6.85
N GLY A 90 -7.77 8.70 -6.33
CA GLY A 90 -9.15 9.13 -6.56
C GLY A 90 -10.16 8.52 -5.60
N GLN A 91 -11.37 9.05 -5.61
CA GLN A 91 -12.44 8.65 -4.69
C GLN A 91 -12.90 7.21 -4.94
N ALA A 92 -13.01 6.79 -6.21
CA ALA A 92 -13.48 5.45 -6.55
C ALA A 92 -12.57 4.35 -5.97
N HIS A 93 -11.25 4.56 -6.02
CA HIS A 93 -10.28 3.65 -5.41
C HIS A 93 -10.51 3.54 -3.91
N MET A 94 -10.71 4.68 -3.24
CA MET A 94 -10.94 4.72 -1.79
C MET A 94 -12.25 4.04 -1.40
N ASP A 95 -13.28 4.16 -2.22
CA ASP A 95 -14.57 3.49 -1.97
C ASP A 95 -14.43 1.97 -2.03
N ILE A 96 -13.71 1.46 -3.02
CA ILE A 96 -13.39 0.03 -3.13
C ILE A 96 -12.58 -0.44 -1.92
N LEU A 97 -11.59 0.35 -1.51
CA LEU A 97 -10.75 0.01 -0.37
C LEU A 97 -11.55 -0.04 0.94
N ARG A 98 -12.49 0.89 1.14
CA ARG A 98 -13.38 0.88 2.30
C ARG A 98 -14.29 -0.34 2.31
N GLU A 99 -14.80 -0.76 1.17
CA GLU A 99 -15.58 -1.99 1.05
C GLU A 99 -14.75 -3.22 1.47
N LYS A 100 -13.51 -3.31 1.00
CA LYS A 100 -12.59 -4.38 1.39
C LYS A 100 -12.30 -4.37 2.89
N TRP A 101 -12.16 -3.19 3.48
CA TRP A 101 -11.90 -3.05 4.91
C TRP A 101 -13.04 -3.62 5.76
N GLN A 102 -14.28 -3.49 5.29
CA GLN A 102 -15.46 -3.97 6.03
C GLN A 102 -15.60 -5.49 6.01
N VAL A 103 -14.92 -6.19 5.11
CA VAL A 103 -14.93 -7.65 5.06
C VAL A 103 -14.14 -8.22 6.23
N LEU A 104 -14.81 -9.08 7.03
CA LEU A 104 -14.13 -9.77 8.13
C LEU A 104 -13.13 -10.78 7.59
N MET A 105 -11.89 -10.64 7.99
CA MET A 105 -10.81 -11.52 7.58
C MET A 105 -10.09 -12.04 8.83
N PRO A 106 -10.16 -13.34 9.12
CA PRO A 106 -9.42 -13.89 10.23
C PRO A 106 -7.93 -13.79 9.96
N THR A 107 -7.15 -13.36 10.95
CA THR A 107 -5.70 -13.22 10.80
C THR A 107 -4.98 -14.20 11.73
N ASN A 108 -5.22 -15.50 11.51
CA ASN A 108 -4.54 -16.55 12.24
C ASN A 108 -3.15 -16.82 11.62
N LYS A 109 -2.34 -17.62 12.31
CA LYS A 109 -0.97 -17.95 11.88
C LYS A 109 -0.92 -18.61 10.50
N LEU A 110 -1.87 -19.50 10.21
CA LEU A 110 -1.92 -20.21 8.93
C LEU A 110 -2.18 -19.25 7.77
N LEU A 111 -3.14 -18.34 7.94
CA LEU A 111 -3.47 -17.35 6.91
C LEU A 111 -2.30 -16.39 6.68
N ARG A 112 -1.63 -15.94 7.75
CA ARG A 112 -0.46 -15.08 7.60
C ARG A 112 0.67 -15.77 6.84
N ALA A 113 0.89 -17.05 7.10
CA ALA A 113 1.88 -17.85 6.36
C ALA A 113 1.51 -18.00 4.89
N GLU A 114 0.23 -18.18 4.58
CA GLU A 114 -0.27 -18.25 3.21
C GLU A 114 -0.06 -16.93 2.47
N ILE A 115 -0.36 -15.81 3.10
CA ILE A 115 -0.16 -14.47 2.54
C ILE A 115 1.35 -14.21 2.30
N ALA A 116 2.20 -14.57 3.26
CA ALA A 116 3.66 -14.45 3.12
C ALA A 116 4.15 -15.25 1.90
N LYS A 117 3.67 -16.48 1.75
CA LYS A 117 4.01 -17.32 0.59
C LYS A 117 3.54 -16.68 -0.71
N HIS A 118 2.31 -16.17 -0.74
CA HIS A 118 1.76 -15.51 -1.94
C HIS A 118 2.68 -14.37 -2.41
N TYR A 119 3.03 -13.45 -1.53
CA TYR A 119 3.86 -12.30 -1.92
C TYR A 119 5.32 -12.68 -2.18
N ARG A 120 5.85 -13.68 -1.49
CA ARG A 120 7.16 -14.21 -1.83
C ARG A 120 7.18 -14.78 -3.25
N ASP A 121 6.15 -15.52 -3.63
CA ASP A 121 6.03 -16.11 -4.97
C ASP A 121 5.82 -15.01 -6.03
N GLU A 122 5.00 -14.00 -5.74
CA GLU A 122 4.79 -12.85 -6.63
C GLU A 122 6.08 -12.05 -6.81
N HIS A 123 6.84 -11.84 -5.75
CA HIS A 123 8.14 -11.16 -5.81
C HIS A 123 9.11 -11.91 -6.74
N LYS A 124 9.14 -13.23 -6.64
CA LYS A 124 9.98 -14.07 -7.49
C LYS A 124 9.58 -13.94 -8.96
N LYS A 125 8.29 -13.95 -9.27
CA LYS A 125 7.79 -13.76 -10.65
C LYS A 125 8.20 -12.39 -11.19
N MET A 126 8.12 -11.34 -10.39
CA MET A 126 8.53 -10.00 -10.76
C MET A 126 10.02 -9.90 -11.06
N GLN A 127 10.85 -10.64 -10.32
CA GLN A 127 12.30 -10.67 -10.56
C GLN A 127 12.66 -11.41 -11.86
N LEU A 128 11.84 -12.37 -12.27
CA LEU A 128 12.06 -13.15 -13.48
C LEU A 128 11.52 -12.47 -14.74
N ASP A 129 10.53 -11.58 -14.59
CA ASP A 129 9.87 -10.88 -15.70
C ASP A 129 9.53 -9.44 -15.28
N GLU A 130 10.27 -8.48 -15.83
CA GLU A 130 10.09 -7.06 -15.55
C GLU A 130 8.70 -6.52 -15.93
N LEU A 131 8.01 -7.21 -16.85
CA LEU A 131 6.68 -6.81 -17.30
C LEU A 131 5.57 -7.47 -16.48
N TYR A 132 5.91 -8.38 -15.57
CA TYR A 132 4.91 -9.04 -14.74
C TYR A 132 4.27 -8.08 -13.75
N THR A 133 2.94 -8.05 -13.77
CA THR A 133 2.17 -7.27 -12.79
C THR A 133 1.77 -8.17 -11.62
N PRO A 134 2.19 -7.86 -10.39
CA PRO A 134 1.87 -8.71 -9.25
C PRO A 134 0.37 -8.69 -8.96
N VAL A 135 -0.11 -9.84 -8.47
CA VAL A 135 -1.52 -10.02 -8.08
C VAL A 135 -1.65 -9.79 -6.58
N SER A 136 -2.57 -8.92 -6.18
CA SER A 136 -2.90 -8.71 -4.76
C SER A 136 -3.52 -9.98 -4.19
N TYR A 137 -3.23 -10.29 -2.92
CA TYR A 137 -3.86 -11.41 -2.23
C TYR A 137 -5.38 -11.21 -2.11
N ASN A 138 -5.80 -9.97 -1.92
CA ASN A 138 -7.21 -9.61 -1.82
C ASN A 138 -7.56 -8.26 -2.45
#